data_07b21295e98fa2b67df2362fb6d93ad9
#
_entry.id   07b21295e98fa2b67df2362fb6d93ad9
#
_cell.length_a   1.000
_cell.length_b   1.000
_cell.length_c   1.000
_cell.angle_alpha   90.00
_cell.angle_beta   90.00
_cell.angle_gamma   90.00
#
_symmetry.space_group_name_H-M   'P 1'
#
loop_
_entity.id
_entity.type
_entity.pdbx_description
1 polymer ?
#
loop_
_entity_poly.entity_id
_entity_poly.type
_entity_poly.pdbx_seq_one_letter_code
_entity_poly.pdbx_strand_id
1 'polypeptide(L)'
;MKDTNSLAHATWNCKYHIVFAPKYRRKVFFGQKRREIGAILSRLCEFKNVNIIEAEVCPDHVHMLIEIPPKISVAGFMGYLKGKSTVLIYQQFTSMFLKYRHRQFWCTGYYVDTVGKNTKKIKEYIANQYKNDKMIEQMSIAEVVDPFKK
;
A
#
# COMPACT_ATOMS: atom_id res chain seq x y z
N MET A 1 -1.24 -5.78 -21.73
CA MET A 1 -0.30 -5.49 -20.61
C MET A 1 0.83 -6.51 -20.65
N LYS A 2 2.05 -6.04 -20.62
CA LYS A 2 3.21 -6.92 -20.55
C LYS A 2 3.36 -7.43 -19.11
N ASP A 3 3.54 -8.73 -18.95
CA ASP A 3 3.79 -9.32 -17.62
C ASP A 3 5.22 -9.12 -17.14
N THR A 4 6.14 -8.75 -18.05
CA THR A 4 7.56 -8.59 -17.74
C THR A 4 8.03 -7.19 -18.10
N ASN A 5 9.03 -6.72 -17.38
CA ASN A 5 9.68 -5.43 -17.59
C ASN A 5 11.14 -5.65 -17.95
N SER A 6 11.78 -4.65 -18.54
CA SER A 6 13.20 -4.73 -18.83
C SER A 6 13.94 -3.55 -18.23
N LEU A 7 15.16 -3.84 -17.78
CA LEU A 7 16.09 -2.87 -17.23
C LEU A 7 17.43 -3.16 -17.88
N ALA A 8 18.05 -2.18 -18.50
CA ALA A 8 19.33 -2.24 -19.22
C ALA A 8 19.84 -3.65 -19.67
N HIS A 9 20.08 -4.56 -18.74
CA HIS A 9 20.59 -5.91 -19.00
C HIS A 9 19.76 -7.01 -18.38
N ALA A 10 18.56 -6.69 -17.90
CA ALA A 10 17.69 -7.66 -17.22
C ALA A 10 16.24 -7.47 -17.61
N THR A 11 15.53 -8.58 -17.73
CA THR A 11 14.08 -8.62 -17.82
C THR A 11 13.54 -9.09 -16.48
N TRP A 12 12.50 -8.44 -15.96
CA TRP A 12 12.03 -8.76 -14.63
C TRP A 12 10.50 -8.73 -14.54
N ASN A 13 10.01 -9.50 -13.57
CA ASN A 13 8.59 -9.54 -13.20
C ASN A 13 8.52 -9.59 -11.68
N CYS A 14 8.42 -8.42 -11.05
CA CYS A 14 8.44 -8.28 -9.60
C CYS A 14 7.15 -7.60 -9.17
N LYS A 15 6.09 -8.38 -9.11
CA LYS A 15 4.76 -7.92 -8.72
C LYS A 15 4.45 -8.35 -7.29
N TYR A 16 3.85 -7.44 -6.55
CA TYR A 16 3.50 -7.67 -5.15
C TYR A 16 2.10 -7.15 -4.87
N HIS A 17 1.36 -7.92 -4.11
CA HIS A 17 0.13 -7.46 -3.47
C HIS A 17 0.50 -6.98 -2.06
N ILE A 18 0.24 -5.72 -1.77
CA ILE A 18 0.59 -5.11 -0.49
C ILE A 18 -0.69 -4.54 0.14
N VAL A 19 -0.84 -4.76 1.44
CA VAL A 19 -1.95 -4.21 2.22
C VAL A 19 -1.36 -3.53 3.45
N PHE A 20 -1.77 -2.30 3.69
CA PHE A 20 -1.34 -1.55 4.88
C PHE A 20 -2.48 -0.66 5.37
N ALA A 21 -2.40 -0.24 6.62
CA ALA A 21 -3.52 0.40 7.29
C ALA A 21 -3.07 1.55 8.18
N PRO A 22 -3.95 2.54 8.41
CA PRO A 22 -3.73 3.54 9.45
C PRO A 22 -3.60 2.88 10.81
N LYS A 23 -2.89 3.53 11.71
CA LYS A 23 -2.71 3.02 13.08
C LYS A 23 -4.06 2.78 13.75
N TYR A 24 -4.21 1.63 14.39
CA TYR A 24 -5.46 1.14 14.99
C TYR A 24 -6.58 0.94 13.99
N ARG A 25 -6.27 0.85 12.69
CA ARG A 25 -7.24 0.71 11.59
C ARG A 25 -8.38 1.73 11.67
N ARG A 26 -8.02 2.96 11.99
CA ARG A 26 -8.98 4.05 12.01
C ARG A 26 -9.62 4.22 10.65
N LYS A 27 -10.93 4.41 10.63
CA LYS A 27 -11.68 4.66 9.40
C LYS A 27 -11.56 6.14 9.06
N VAL A 28 -10.54 6.48 8.28
CA VAL A 28 -10.22 7.87 7.93
C VAL A 28 -10.32 8.18 6.44
N PHE A 29 -10.37 7.15 5.59
CA PHE A 29 -10.34 7.32 4.15
C PHE A 29 -11.75 7.40 3.56
N PHE A 30 -12.33 8.59 3.59
CA PHE A 30 -13.64 8.85 3.02
C PHE A 30 -13.61 10.09 2.13
N GLY A 31 -14.48 10.11 1.11
CA GLY A 31 -14.72 11.26 0.26
C GLY A 31 -13.45 11.85 -0.34
N GLN A 32 -13.24 13.13 -0.10
CA GLN A 32 -12.10 13.86 -0.66
C GLN A 32 -10.77 13.38 -0.08
N LYS A 33 -10.71 13.04 1.20
CA LYS A 33 -9.50 12.48 1.83
C LYS A 33 -9.06 11.20 1.14
N ARG A 34 -10.00 10.32 0.85
CA ARG A 34 -9.72 9.07 0.14
C ARG A 34 -9.05 9.33 -1.20
N ARG A 35 -9.61 10.26 -1.98
CA ARG A 35 -9.08 10.60 -3.31
C ARG A 35 -7.71 11.24 -3.23
N GLU A 36 -7.54 12.17 -2.31
CA GLU A 36 -6.27 12.90 -2.18
C GLU A 36 -5.14 12.03 -1.64
N ILE A 37 -5.44 11.15 -0.69
CA ILE A 37 -4.46 10.19 -0.18
C ILE A 37 -4.08 9.19 -1.27
N GLY A 38 -5.05 8.72 -2.06
CA GLY A 38 -4.77 7.90 -3.22
C GLY A 38 -3.85 8.59 -4.21
N ALA A 39 -4.06 9.88 -4.47
CA ALA A 39 -3.21 10.68 -5.36
C ALA A 39 -1.80 10.86 -4.79
N ILE A 40 -1.66 11.05 -3.48
CA ILE A 40 -0.36 11.13 -2.81
C ILE A 40 0.42 9.83 -3.01
N LEU A 41 -0.21 8.69 -2.72
CA LEU A 41 0.43 7.38 -2.86
C LEU A 41 0.84 7.11 -4.31
N SER A 42 -0.01 7.47 -5.26
CA SER A 42 0.28 7.30 -6.69
C SER A 42 1.50 8.10 -7.11
N ARG A 43 1.60 9.37 -6.71
CA ARG A 43 2.76 10.21 -7.03
C ARG A 43 4.05 9.68 -6.40
N LEU A 44 3.98 9.20 -5.18
CA LEU A 44 5.15 8.63 -4.51
C LEU A 44 5.64 7.37 -5.22
N CYS A 45 4.72 6.55 -5.72
CA CYS A 45 5.09 5.39 -6.54
C CYS A 45 5.78 5.81 -7.82
N GLU A 46 5.26 6.81 -8.53
CA GLU A 46 5.87 7.33 -9.74
C GLU A 46 7.32 7.79 -9.52
N PHE A 47 7.59 8.47 -8.42
CA PHE A 47 8.93 8.95 -8.09
C PHE A 47 9.95 7.83 -7.97
N LYS A 48 9.53 6.64 -7.63
CA LYS A 48 10.41 5.47 -7.49
C LYS A 48 10.30 4.51 -8.67
N ASN A 49 9.62 4.90 -9.73
CA ASN A 49 9.35 4.04 -10.88
C ASN A 49 8.66 2.74 -10.48
N VAL A 50 7.85 2.80 -9.44
CA VAL A 50 6.98 1.71 -9.04
C VAL A 50 5.66 1.86 -9.76
N ASN A 51 5.32 0.85 -10.57
CA ASN A 51 4.10 0.88 -11.37
C ASN A 51 2.93 0.33 -10.55
N ILE A 52 1.84 1.08 -10.49
CA ILE A 52 0.60 0.62 -9.87
C ILE A 52 -0.24 -0.07 -10.93
N ILE A 53 -0.48 -1.37 -10.77
CA ILE A 53 -1.34 -2.15 -11.65
C ILE A 53 -2.79 -1.97 -11.23
N GLU A 54 -3.04 -2.06 -9.94
CA GLU A 54 -4.35 -1.88 -9.33
C GLU A 54 -4.16 -1.33 -7.92
N ALA A 55 -5.04 -0.46 -7.47
CA ALA A 55 -5.00 0.03 -6.10
C ALA A 55 -6.41 0.41 -5.65
N GLU A 56 -6.67 0.24 -4.37
CA GLU A 56 -7.92 0.65 -3.77
C GLU A 56 -7.68 1.17 -2.37
N VAL A 57 -8.18 2.37 -2.10
CA VAL A 57 -8.16 2.98 -0.77
C VAL A 57 -9.51 2.68 -0.13
N CYS A 58 -9.49 1.79 0.84
CA CYS A 58 -10.67 1.40 1.61
C CYS A 58 -10.78 2.29 2.86
N PRO A 59 -11.92 2.32 3.55
CA PRO A 59 -12.06 3.23 4.69
C PRO A 59 -10.97 3.10 5.76
N ASP A 60 -10.46 1.90 6.01
CA ASP A 60 -9.51 1.63 7.09
C ASP A 60 -8.23 0.91 6.62
N HIS A 61 -8.01 0.81 5.33
CA HIS A 61 -6.79 0.16 4.79
C HIS A 61 -6.61 0.48 3.31
N VAL A 62 -5.44 0.15 2.79
CA VAL A 62 -5.09 0.32 1.38
C VAL A 62 -4.63 -1.01 0.81
N HIS A 63 -5.16 -1.39 -0.35
CA HIS A 63 -4.66 -2.49 -1.18
C HIS A 63 -3.90 -1.92 -2.36
N MET A 64 -2.76 -2.51 -2.67
CA MET A 64 -2.01 -2.14 -3.88
C MET A 64 -1.44 -3.39 -4.54
N LEU A 65 -1.67 -3.51 -5.83
CA LEU A 65 -0.94 -4.44 -6.69
C LEU A 65 0.07 -3.61 -7.47
N ILE A 66 1.35 -3.80 -7.18
CA ILE A 66 2.42 -2.96 -7.71
C ILE A 66 3.56 -3.77 -8.28
N GLU A 67 4.30 -3.14 -9.19
CA GLU A 67 5.55 -3.68 -9.72
C GLU A 67 6.70 -2.84 -9.17
N ILE A 68 7.59 -3.48 -8.42
CA ILE A 68 8.76 -2.80 -7.83
C ILE A 68 10.01 -3.22 -8.60
N PRO A 69 10.81 -2.27 -9.13
CA PRO A 69 12.06 -2.63 -9.80
C PRO A 69 12.99 -3.44 -8.88
N PRO A 70 13.72 -4.43 -9.43
CA PRO A 70 14.52 -5.32 -8.59
C PRO A 70 15.63 -4.64 -7.79
N LYS A 71 16.02 -3.44 -8.16
CA LYS A 71 17.02 -2.64 -7.42
C LYS A 71 16.48 -2.08 -6.11
N ILE A 72 15.16 -2.14 -5.88
CA ILE A 72 14.50 -1.60 -4.69
C ILE A 72 13.92 -2.76 -3.90
N SER A 73 14.22 -2.84 -2.61
CA SER A 73 13.60 -3.84 -1.75
C SER A 73 12.17 -3.44 -1.39
N VAL A 74 11.33 -4.42 -1.12
CA VAL A 74 9.96 -4.16 -0.64
C VAL A 74 10.00 -3.34 0.65
N ALA A 75 10.85 -3.74 1.60
CA ALA A 75 10.97 -3.04 2.89
C ALA A 75 11.42 -1.59 2.71
N GLY A 76 12.41 -1.35 1.86
CA GLY A 76 12.88 0.00 1.56
C GLY A 76 11.80 0.85 0.93
N PHE A 77 11.07 0.28 -0.04
CA PHE A 77 9.97 0.99 -0.68
C PHE A 77 8.85 1.32 0.32
N MET A 78 8.46 0.36 1.17
CA MET A 78 7.39 0.59 2.15
C MET A 78 7.78 1.62 3.21
N GLY A 79 9.04 1.63 3.64
CA GLY A 79 9.55 2.68 4.53
C GLY A 79 9.44 4.07 3.92
N TYR A 80 9.84 4.17 2.65
CA TYR A 80 9.70 5.41 1.88
C TYR A 80 8.23 5.82 1.73
N LEU A 81 7.38 4.91 1.26
CA LEU A 81 5.97 5.19 0.99
C LEU A 81 5.24 5.66 2.25
N LYS A 82 5.41 4.94 3.36
CA LYS A 82 4.77 5.29 4.63
C LYS A 82 5.31 6.60 5.20
N GLY A 83 6.63 6.78 5.19
CA GLY A 83 7.25 7.98 5.74
C GLY A 83 6.88 9.24 4.98
N LYS A 84 7.04 9.21 3.66
CA LYS A 84 6.75 10.38 2.83
C LYS A 84 5.26 10.68 2.77
N SER A 85 4.40 9.65 2.70
CA SER A 85 2.96 9.87 2.69
C SER A 85 2.47 10.48 4.00
N THR A 86 3.02 10.07 5.13
CA THR A 86 2.69 10.67 6.43
C THR A 86 2.94 12.18 6.42
N VAL A 87 4.11 12.61 5.95
CA VAL A 87 4.45 14.03 5.87
C VAL A 87 3.46 14.77 4.98
N LEU A 88 3.18 14.25 3.79
CA LEU A 88 2.29 14.90 2.83
C LEU A 88 0.84 14.93 3.32
N ILE A 89 0.38 13.85 3.95
CA ILE A 89 -0.97 13.78 4.54
C ILE A 89 -1.12 14.84 5.62
N TYR A 90 -0.15 14.96 6.51
CA TYR A 90 -0.21 15.94 7.60
C TYR A 90 -0.09 17.38 7.12
N GLN A 91 0.65 17.64 6.05
CA GLN A 91 0.71 18.96 5.44
C GLN A 91 -0.63 19.35 4.79
N GLN A 92 -1.27 18.39 4.13
CA GLN A 92 -2.53 18.64 3.42
C GLN A 92 -3.73 18.66 4.37
N PHE A 93 -3.71 17.83 5.41
CA PHE A 93 -4.80 17.69 6.37
C PHE A 93 -4.30 18.01 7.78
N THR A 94 -4.20 19.30 8.07
CA THR A 94 -3.69 19.80 9.36
C THR A 94 -4.49 19.26 10.55
N SER A 95 -5.80 19.05 10.39
CA SER A 95 -6.65 18.46 11.43
C SER A 95 -6.20 17.05 11.81
N MET A 96 -5.73 16.26 10.84
CA MET A 96 -5.21 14.92 11.11
C MET A 96 -3.89 14.99 11.88
N PHE A 97 -3.01 15.91 11.52
CA PHE A 97 -1.76 16.14 12.26
C PHE A 97 -2.04 16.47 13.73
N LEU A 98 -2.95 17.39 13.98
CA LEU A 98 -3.31 17.80 15.34
C LEU A 98 -3.96 16.64 16.13
N LYS A 99 -4.80 15.86 15.47
CA LYS A 99 -5.49 14.73 16.07
C LYS A 99 -4.52 13.62 16.48
N TYR A 100 -3.51 13.34 15.67
CA TYR A 100 -2.55 12.26 15.91
C TYR A 100 -1.27 12.73 16.62
N ARG A 101 -1.07 14.02 16.79
CA ARG A 101 0.00 14.65 17.60
C ARG A 101 1.38 14.04 17.35
N HIS A 102 1.90 14.15 16.13
CA HIS A 102 3.24 13.67 15.75
C HIS A 102 3.42 12.15 15.81
N ARG A 103 2.36 11.39 16.00
CA ARG A 103 2.43 9.93 15.99
C ARG A 103 2.42 9.42 14.57
N GLN A 104 2.89 8.18 14.39
CA GLN A 104 2.83 7.53 13.10
C GLN A 104 1.39 7.46 12.61
N PHE A 105 1.19 7.88 11.36
CA PHE A 105 -0.11 7.76 10.72
C PHE A 105 -0.47 6.30 10.43
N TRP A 106 0.51 5.55 9.91
CA TRP A 106 0.34 4.16 9.51
C TRP A 106 0.64 3.20 10.65
N CYS A 107 -0.07 2.07 10.65
CA CYS A 107 0.23 0.93 11.51
C CYS A 107 1.64 0.43 11.21
N THR A 108 2.34 -0.08 12.22
CA THR A 108 3.63 -0.73 12.03
C THR A 108 3.44 -2.00 11.21
N GLY A 109 4.28 -2.20 10.20
CA GLY A 109 4.21 -3.38 9.36
C GLY A 109 3.22 -3.26 8.20
N TYR A 110 3.11 -4.32 7.43
CA TYR A 110 2.24 -4.43 6.26
C TYR A 110 2.15 -5.90 5.87
N TYR A 111 1.11 -6.24 5.11
CA TYR A 111 1.04 -7.55 4.47
C TYR A 111 1.64 -7.44 3.07
N VAL A 112 2.44 -8.42 2.68
CA VAL A 112 2.97 -8.51 1.31
C VAL A 112 2.93 -9.94 0.82
N ASP A 113 2.53 -10.10 -0.45
CA ASP A 113 2.52 -11.37 -1.15
C ASP A 113 3.07 -11.15 -2.55
N THR A 114 3.81 -12.13 -3.06
CA THR A 114 4.27 -12.11 -4.44
C THR A 114 3.16 -12.61 -5.35
N VAL A 115 3.07 -12.03 -6.56
CA VAL A 115 2.07 -12.44 -7.53
C VAL A 115 2.73 -12.90 -8.82
N GLY A 116 2.08 -13.83 -9.49
CA GLY A 116 2.58 -14.40 -10.72
C GLY A 116 2.30 -13.54 -11.94
N LYS A 117 2.34 -14.15 -13.12
CA LYS A 117 2.25 -13.42 -14.39
C LYS A 117 0.85 -13.00 -14.79
N ASN A 118 -0.19 -13.76 -14.47
CA ASN A 118 -1.54 -13.48 -14.96
C ASN A 118 -2.17 -12.31 -14.19
N THR A 119 -1.76 -11.11 -14.53
CA THR A 119 -2.16 -9.87 -13.86
C THR A 119 -3.67 -9.67 -13.84
N LYS A 120 -4.37 -10.00 -14.93
CA LYS A 120 -5.82 -9.83 -15.01
C LYS A 120 -6.54 -10.69 -13.98
N LYS A 121 -6.19 -11.97 -13.84
CA LYS A 121 -6.78 -12.85 -12.83
C LYS A 121 -6.48 -12.37 -11.42
N ILE A 122 -5.28 -11.87 -11.21
CA ILE A 122 -4.85 -11.37 -9.90
C ILE A 122 -5.63 -10.12 -9.51
N LYS A 123 -5.86 -9.21 -10.47
CA LYS A 123 -6.70 -8.02 -10.24
C LYS A 123 -8.12 -8.42 -9.83
N GLU A 124 -8.70 -9.37 -10.54
CA GLU A 124 -10.04 -9.87 -10.22
C GLU A 124 -10.08 -10.53 -8.83
N TYR A 125 -9.06 -11.32 -8.50
CA TYR A 125 -8.93 -11.95 -7.19
C TYR A 125 -8.87 -10.94 -6.06
N ILE A 126 -8.07 -9.89 -6.20
CA ILE A 126 -7.94 -8.84 -5.19
C ILE A 126 -9.27 -8.10 -5.00
N ALA A 127 -9.95 -7.76 -6.10
CA ALA A 127 -11.26 -7.12 -6.03
C ALA A 127 -12.28 -7.99 -5.29
N ASN A 128 -12.27 -9.31 -5.53
CA ASN A 128 -13.15 -10.24 -4.86
C ASN A 128 -12.79 -10.45 -3.38
N GLN A 129 -11.51 -10.48 -3.05
CA GLN A 129 -11.02 -10.60 -1.67
C GLN A 129 -11.51 -9.45 -0.81
N TYR A 130 -11.53 -8.26 -1.35
CA TYR A 130 -12.06 -7.08 -0.65
C TYR A 130 -13.52 -7.31 -0.23
N LYS A 131 -14.32 -7.93 -1.08
CA LYS A 131 -15.73 -8.23 -0.80
C LYS A 131 -15.92 -9.32 0.27
N ASN A 132 -14.93 -10.19 0.46
CA ASN A 132 -15.03 -11.36 1.33
C ASN A 132 -14.45 -11.14 2.74
N ASP A 133 -13.93 -9.97 3.05
CA ASP A 133 -13.38 -9.57 4.35
C ASP A 133 -12.20 -10.40 4.88
N LYS A 134 -11.78 -11.43 4.17
CA LYS A 134 -10.68 -12.30 4.63
C LYS A 134 -9.36 -11.55 4.81
N MET A 135 -9.05 -10.66 3.87
CA MET A 135 -7.85 -9.83 3.96
C MET A 135 -7.94 -8.85 5.12
N ILE A 136 -9.13 -8.35 5.38
CA ILE A 136 -9.41 -7.43 6.48
C ILE A 136 -9.21 -8.16 7.81
N GLU A 137 -9.68 -9.38 7.94
CA GLU A 137 -9.48 -10.21 9.12
C GLU A 137 -7.99 -10.46 9.38
N GLN A 138 -7.23 -10.81 8.33
CA GLN A 138 -5.79 -10.99 8.43
C GLN A 138 -5.08 -9.71 8.87
N MET A 139 -5.49 -8.57 8.35
CA MET A 139 -4.96 -7.28 8.76
C MET A 139 -5.26 -6.99 10.23
N SER A 140 -6.47 -7.28 10.68
CA SER A 140 -6.86 -7.10 12.08
C SER A 140 -6.01 -7.96 13.00
N ILE A 141 -5.76 -9.20 12.65
CA ILE A 141 -4.90 -10.11 13.41
C ILE A 141 -3.47 -9.57 13.43
N ALA A 142 -2.95 -9.12 12.29
CA ALA A 142 -1.60 -8.55 12.20
C ALA A 142 -1.45 -7.29 13.04
N GLU A 143 -2.52 -6.51 13.19
CA GLU A 143 -2.53 -5.30 14.01
C GLU A 143 -2.56 -5.61 15.50
N VAL A 144 -3.31 -6.65 15.90
CA VAL A 144 -3.44 -7.07 17.30
C VAL A 144 -2.24 -7.88 17.77
N VAL A 145 -1.73 -8.74 16.90
CA VAL A 145 -0.62 -9.66 17.19
C VAL A 145 0.59 -9.28 16.34
N ASP A 146 1.08 -8.09 16.39
CA ASP A 146 2.17 -7.62 15.52
C ASP A 146 3.07 -8.79 15.06
N PRO A 147 3.00 -9.21 13.76
CA PRO A 147 3.76 -10.37 13.27
C PRO A 147 5.27 -10.13 13.26
N PHE A 148 5.70 -8.90 13.46
CA PHE A 148 7.11 -8.50 13.49
C PHE A 148 7.66 -8.40 14.91
N LYS A 149 6.82 -8.53 15.92
CA LYS A 149 7.23 -8.67 17.32
C LYS A 149 7.25 -10.15 17.69
N LYS A 150 8.40 -10.68 17.67
CA LYS A 150 8.60 -12.01 18.23
C LYS A 150 9.00 -11.90 19.69
#